data_1a3df76e1a79ff48b8c8fe5a561a918b
#
_entry.id   1a3df76e1a79ff48b8c8fe5a561a918b
#
_cell.length_a   1.000
_cell.length_b   1.000
_cell.length_c   1.000
_cell.angle_alpha   90.00
_cell.angle_beta   90.00
_cell.angle_gamma   90.00
#
_symmetry.space_group_name_H-M   'P 1'
#
loop_
_entity.id
_entity.type
_entity.pdbx_description
1 polymer ?
#
loop_
_entity_poly.entity_id
_entity_poly.type
_entity_poly.pdbx_seq_one_letter_code
_entity_poly.pdbx_strand_id
1 'polypeptide(L)'
;MVPRGFFGKKENNDRVPPGQYIENRFPVLSAEPTPKLDIKDWNLSITKDDEELAKIDWDYLSDIESKEITKDIHCVTRWTKFDMKWKGVKVSSILKSLGIIAPTEWTMIGSSTGYTTNIPTSDLLKEDTIISYSYEDEPITPEHGGPIRLIVPHLYFWKSAKWFNKINFIESDKPGFWENYGYHMYGDPWKEQRYS
;
A
#
# COMPACT_ATOMS: atom_id res chain seq x y z
N MET A 1 41.39 -22.57 10.77
CA MET A 1 41.00 -22.19 9.39
C MET A 1 39.53 -21.80 9.43
N VAL A 2 39.21 -20.51 9.43
CA VAL A 2 37.82 -20.00 9.54
C VAL A 2 37.25 -19.96 8.11
N PRO A 3 36.06 -20.53 7.82
CA PRO A 3 35.46 -20.45 6.49
C PRO A 3 35.11 -18.98 6.18
N ARG A 4 35.61 -18.45 5.09
CA ARG A 4 35.24 -17.14 4.54
C ARG A 4 33.76 -17.21 4.20
N GLY A 5 32.96 -16.38 4.88
CA GLY A 5 31.55 -16.20 4.58
C GLY A 5 31.34 -15.78 3.12
N PHE A 6 30.34 -16.35 2.49
CA PHE A 6 29.84 -15.96 1.18
C PHE A 6 29.31 -14.50 1.27
N PHE A 7 30.15 -13.56 0.93
CA PHE A 7 29.68 -12.24 0.51
C PHE A 7 29.12 -12.41 -0.90
N GLY A 8 27.80 -12.51 -1.03
CA GLY A 8 27.15 -12.43 -2.32
C GLY A 8 27.62 -11.15 -3.02
N LYS A 9 28.01 -11.26 -4.30
CA LYS A 9 28.30 -10.10 -5.14
C LYS A 9 27.15 -9.12 -4.97
N LYS A 10 27.44 -7.88 -4.53
CA LYS A 10 26.56 -6.75 -4.66
C LYS A 10 26.37 -6.53 -6.17
N GLU A 11 25.36 -7.13 -6.76
CA GLU A 11 24.95 -6.73 -8.10
C GLU A 11 24.49 -5.28 -7.97
N ASN A 12 25.18 -4.38 -8.66
CA ASN A 12 24.79 -2.99 -8.79
C ASN A 12 23.56 -2.98 -9.69
N ASN A 13 22.38 -3.20 -9.10
CA ASN A 13 21.10 -3.21 -9.79
C ASN A 13 20.39 -1.89 -9.46
N ASP A 14 20.28 -1.02 -10.47
CA ASP A 14 19.66 0.30 -10.34
C ASP A 14 18.18 0.25 -9.90
N ARG A 15 17.59 -0.97 -9.86
CA ARG A 15 16.22 -1.24 -9.34
C ARG A 15 16.19 -1.57 -7.85
N VAL A 16 17.35 -1.70 -7.17
CA VAL A 16 17.44 -2.06 -5.76
C VAL A 16 17.85 -0.84 -4.94
N PRO A 17 16.95 -0.27 -4.12
CA PRO A 17 17.29 0.84 -3.25
C PRO A 17 18.43 0.50 -2.26
N PRO A 18 19.11 1.49 -1.70
CA PRO A 18 20.19 1.28 -0.73
C PRO A 18 19.72 0.40 0.44
N GLY A 19 20.58 -0.53 0.89
CA GLY A 19 20.32 -1.41 2.02
C GLY A 19 19.26 -2.50 1.79
N GLN A 20 18.78 -2.70 0.54
CA GLN A 20 17.86 -3.77 0.15
C GLN A 20 18.60 -4.98 -0.43
N TYR A 21 17.93 -6.15 -0.42
CA TYR A 21 18.33 -7.35 -1.15
C TYR A 21 17.15 -7.87 -1.98
N ILE A 22 17.43 -8.63 -3.03
CA ILE A 22 16.41 -9.21 -3.91
C ILE A 22 15.82 -10.46 -3.23
N GLU A 23 14.50 -10.53 -3.15
CA GLU A 23 13.74 -11.68 -2.65
C GLU A 23 12.74 -12.16 -3.74
N ASN A 24 12.83 -13.41 -4.11
CA ASN A 24 11.95 -14.00 -5.13
C ASN A 24 10.58 -14.41 -4.57
N ARG A 25 10.52 -14.75 -3.29
CA ARG A 25 9.25 -15.05 -2.60
C ARG A 25 8.51 -13.75 -2.29
N PHE A 26 7.26 -13.88 -1.93
CA PHE A 26 6.48 -12.78 -1.37
C PHE A 26 6.29 -13.03 0.14
N PRO A 27 7.14 -12.44 1.00
CA PRO A 27 7.06 -12.67 2.44
C PRO A 27 5.74 -12.16 3.03
N VAL A 28 5.14 -12.94 3.92
CA VAL A 28 3.96 -12.53 4.68
C VAL A 28 4.41 -11.84 5.96
N LEU A 29 4.16 -10.53 6.04
CA LEU A 29 4.41 -9.71 7.22
C LEU A 29 3.13 -8.94 7.55
N SER A 30 2.76 -8.92 8.82
CA SER A 30 1.55 -8.26 9.27
C SER A 30 1.73 -7.73 10.70
N ALA A 31 1.15 -6.57 10.99
CA ALA A 31 1.08 -6.03 12.35
C ALA A 31 -0.01 -6.74 13.18
N GLU A 32 -1.01 -7.31 12.50
CA GLU A 32 -2.22 -7.83 13.09
C GLU A 32 -2.55 -9.22 12.54
N PRO A 33 -3.37 -10.02 13.24
CA PRO A 33 -3.87 -11.28 12.74
C PRO A 33 -4.63 -11.12 11.43
N THR A 34 -4.52 -12.08 10.53
CA THR A 34 -5.25 -12.10 9.27
C THR A 34 -6.76 -12.23 9.52
N PRO A 35 -7.58 -11.24 9.11
CA PRO A 35 -9.03 -11.32 9.27
C PRO A 35 -9.65 -12.27 8.25
N LYS A 36 -10.87 -12.73 8.54
CA LYS A 36 -11.72 -13.42 7.57
C LYS A 36 -12.66 -12.40 6.95
N LEU A 37 -12.42 -12.02 5.71
CA LEU A 37 -13.21 -11.05 4.99
C LEU A 37 -13.74 -11.66 3.69
N ASP A 38 -15.02 -11.45 3.40
CA ASP A 38 -15.59 -11.71 2.08
C ASP A 38 -15.59 -10.41 1.28
N ILE A 39 -15.27 -10.50 -0.01
CA ILE A 39 -15.29 -9.35 -0.92
C ILE A 39 -16.70 -8.73 -1.03
N LYS A 40 -17.74 -9.53 -0.86
CA LYS A 40 -19.14 -9.07 -0.88
C LYS A 40 -19.49 -8.17 0.29
N ASP A 41 -18.80 -8.32 1.42
CA ASP A 41 -18.99 -7.51 2.63
C ASP A 41 -18.05 -6.30 2.66
N TRP A 42 -17.12 -6.22 1.68
CA TRP A 42 -16.17 -5.14 1.62
C TRP A 42 -16.85 -3.82 1.27
N ASN A 43 -16.41 -2.77 1.93
CA ASN A 43 -16.76 -1.40 1.57
C ASN A 43 -15.58 -0.45 1.84
N LEU A 44 -15.52 0.64 1.08
CA LEU A 44 -14.58 1.72 1.25
C LEU A 44 -15.31 2.95 1.76
N SER A 45 -14.93 3.41 2.95
CA SER A 45 -15.35 4.70 3.49
C SER A 45 -14.39 5.79 3.05
N ILE A 46 -14.92 6.87 2.50
CA ILE A 46 -14.17 8.07 2.11
C ILE A 46 -14.67 9.21 2.99
N THR A 47 -13.78 9.78 3.80
CA THR A 47 -14.13 10.79 4.80
C THR A 47 -13.22 12.01 4.72
N LYS A 48 -13.65 13.13 5.30
CA LYS A 48 -12.79 14.27 5.65
C LYS A 48 -12.92 14.52 7.15
N ASP A 49 -11.80 14.44 7.89
CA ASP A 49 -11.77 14.57 9.35
C ASP A 49 -12.85 13.71 10.02
N ASP A 50 -13.00 12.45 9.53
CA ASP A 50 -13.99 11.45 9.91
C ASP A 50 -15.46 11.77 9.52
N GLU A 51 -15.76 12.89 8.89
CA GLU A 51 -17.06 13.16 8.28
C GLU A 51 -17.20 12.45 6.92
N GLU A 52 -18.27 11.67 6.74
CA GLU A 52 -18.47 10.87 5.53
C GLU A 52 -18.68 11.74 4.29
N LEU A 53 -17.86 11.55 3.27
CA LEU A 53 -18.04 12.11 1.94
C LEU A 53 -18.71 11.11 0.99
N ALA A 54 -18.33 9.84 1.08
CA ALA A 54 -18.92 8.76 0.32
C ALA A 54 -18.61 7.40 0.95
N LYS A 55 -19.42 6.42 0.60
CA LYS A 55 -19.18 5.00 0.88
C LYS A 55 -19.50 4.19 -0.37
N ILE A 56 -18.58 3.32 -0.78
CA ILE A 56 -18.74 2.44 -1.94
C ILE A 56 -18.54 0.99 -1.53
N ASP A 57 -19.16 0.09 -2.25
CA ASP A 57 -19.02 -1.36 -2.11
C ASP A 57 -18.19 -1.97 -3.26
N TRP A 58 -18.11 -3.29 -3.25
CA TRP A 58 -17.43 -4.04 -4.29
C TRP A 58 -18.05 -3.85 -5.68
N ASP A 59 -19.38 -3.86 -5.76
CA ASP A 59 -20.09 -3.76 -7.04
C ASP A 59 -19.77 -2.41 -7.69
N TYR A 60 -19.83 -1.33 -6.92
CA TYR A 60 -19.43 0.00 -7.40
C TYR A 60 -17.95 0.03 -7.85
N LEU A 61 -17.03 -0.54 -7.05
CA LEU A 61 -15.61 -0.55 -7.40
C LEU A 61 -15.34 -1.33 -8.67
N SER A 62 -16.01 -2.48 -8.85
CA SER A 62 -15.80 -3.37 -9.99
C SER A 62 -16.32 -2.82 -11.31
N ASP A 63 -17.27 -1.88 -11.29
CA ASP A 63 -17.79 -1.18 -12.47
C ASP A 63 -16.85 -0.09 -12.99
N ILE A 64 -15.87 0.34 -12.20
CA ILE A 64 -14.88 1.33 -12.64
C ILE A 64 -13.77 0.61 -13.43
N GLU A 65 -13.31 1.26 -14.50
CA GLU A 65 -12.23 0.74 -15.34
C GLU A 65 -10.99 0.35 -14.50
N SER A 66 -10.62 -0.92 -14.57
CA SER A 66 -9.45 -1.44 -13.88
C SER A 66 -8.17 -1.14 -14.64
N LYS A 67 -7.06 -1.09 -13.89
CA LYS A 67 -5.70 -0.92 -14.40
C LYS A 67 -4.81 -2.06 -13.92
N GLU A 68 -3.96 -2.56 -14.80
CA GLU A 68 -2.85 -3.42 -14.43
C GLU A 68 -1.57 -2.59 -14.28
N ILE A 69 -0.79 -2.88 -13.27
CA ILE A 69 0.53 -2.32 -13.06
C ILE A 69 1.51 -3.44 -12.75
N THR A 70 2.74 -3.33 -13.25
CA THR A 70 3.86 -4.18 -12.85
C THR A 70 4.91 -3.29 -12.21
N LYS A 71 5.21 -3.52 -10.93
CA LYS A 71 6.06 -2.65 -10.12
C LYS A 71 6.98 -3.44 -9.20
N ASP A 72 8.13 -2.88 -8.95
CA ASP A 72 9.02 -3.35 -7.88
C ASP A 72 8.49 -2.87 -6.54
N ILE A 73 8.51 -3.76 -5.56
CA ILE A 73 8.04 -3.47 -4.22
C ILE A 73 9.21 -3.59 -3.23
N HIS A 74 9.31 -2.60 -2.35
CA HIS A 74 10.39 -2.48 -1.38
C HIS A 74 9.84 -2.50 0.05
N CYS A 75 10.30 -3.46 0.87
CA CYS A 75 9.86 -3.54 2.26
C CYS A 75 10.89 -2.91 3.21
N VAL A 76 10.41 -2.31 4.30
CA VAL A 76 11.27 -1.77 5.36
C VAL A 76 12.18 -2.85 5.96
N THR A 77 11.77 -4.13 5.95
CA THR A 77 12.55 -5.29 6.38
C THR A 77 13.60 -5.73 5.36
N ARG A 78 13.93 -4.84 4.42
CA ARG A 78 15.06 -4.88 3.48
C ARG A 78 14.92 -5.79 2.27
N TRP A 79 13.81 -6.45 2.04
CA TRP A 79 13.62 -7.18 0.79
C TRP A 79 13.01 -6.30 -0.31
N THR A 80 13.43 -6.57 -1.53
CA THR A 80 12.84 -6.05 -2.76
C THR A 80 12.38 -7.22 -3.61
N LYS A 81 11.14 -7.18 -4.07
CA LYS A 81 10.63 -8.11 -5.07
C LYS A 81 10.31 -7.37 -6.35
N PHE A 82 10.88 -7.84 -7.47
CA PHE A 82 10.71 -7.24 -8.77
C PHE A 82 9.43 -7.70 -9.45
N ASP A 83 8.97 -6.86 -10.37
CA ASP A 83 7.97 -7.16 -11.38
C ASP A 83 6.67 -7.74 -10.81
N MET A 84 6.25 -7.26 -9.63
CA MET A 84 4.98 -7.67 -9.01
C MET A 84 3.80 -7.12 -9.81
N LYS A 85 2.99 -8.02 -10.37
CA LYS A 85 1.84 -7.69 -11.20
C LYS A 85 0.58 -7.53 -10.34
N TRP A 86 -0.03 -6.36 -10.39
CA TRP A 86 -1.23 -6.03 -9.65
C TRP A 86 -2.33 -5.55 -10.59
N LYS A 87 -3.58 -5.90 -10.28
CA LYS A 87 -4.76 -5.36 -10.96
C LYS A 87 -5.71 -4.74 -9.95
N GLY A 88 -6.25 -3.58 -10.29
CA GLY A 88 -7.14 -2.83 -9.41
C GLY A 88 -7.64 -1.56 -10.05
N VAL A 89 -8.17 -0.64 -9.24
CA VAL A 89 -8.74 0.63 -9.69
C VAL A 89 -7.91 1.79 -9.12
N LYS A 90 -7.62 2.79 -9.93
CA LYS A 90 -6.93 4.01 -9.47
C LYS A 90 -7.80 4.76 -8.47
N VAL A 91 -7.21 5.23 -7.39
CA VAL A 91 -7.93 6.08 -6.43
C VAL A 91 -8.47 7.35 -7.10
N SER A 92 -7.68 7.95 -7.99
CA SER A 92 -8.11 9.13 -8.75
C SER A 92 -9.36 8.87 -9.62
N SER A 93 -9.52 7.67 -10.19
CA SER A 93 -10.71 7.29 -10.96
C SER A 93 -11.95 7.17 -10.07
N ILE A 94 -11.80 6.61 -8.87
CA ILE A 94 -12.89 6.50 -7.89
C ILE A 94 -13.35 7.89 -7.44
N LEU A 95 -12.43 8.76 -7.04
CA LEU A 95 -12.80 10.11 -6.63
C LEU A 95 -13.49 10.88 -7.76
N LYS A 96 -12.97 10.73 -8.99
CA LYS A 96 -13.59 11.34 -10.18
C LYS A 96 -15.01 10.84 -10.42
N SER A 97 -15.26 9.52 -10.32
CA SER A 97 -16.60 8.95 -10.53
C SER A 97 -17.61 9.41 -9.48
N LEU A 98 -17.14 9.70 -8.25
CA LEU A 98 -17.95 10.24 -7.15
C LEU A 98 -18.09 11.79 -7.20
N GLY A 99 -17.41 12.48 -8.11
CA GLY A 99 -17.37 13.95 -8.14
C GLY A 99 -16.61 14.57 -6.97
N ILE A 100 -15.75 13.80 -6.29
CA ILE A 100 -14.98 14.29 -5.13
C ILE A 100 -13.64 14.85 -5.61
N ILE A 101 -13.39 16.12 -5.28
CA ILE A 101 -12.07 16.72 -5.35
C ILE A 101 -11.40 16.53 -4.00
N ALA A 102 -10.20 15.93 -3.98
CA ALA A 102 -9.48 15.68 -2.74
C ALA A 102 -9.28 16.99 -1.94
N PRO A 103 -9.84 17.08 -0.71
CA PRO A 103 -9.99 18.37 -0.04
C PRO A 103 -8.75 18.83 0.75
N THR A 104 -7.77 17.96 0.98
CA THR A 104 -6.60 18.23 1.84
C THR A 104 -5.31 17.67 1.24
N GLU A 105 -4.18 18.16 1.72
CA GLU A 105 -2.84 17.71 1.29
C GLU A 105 -2.44 16.36 1.92
N TRP A 106 -3.11 15.92 2.97
CA TRP A 106 -2.77 14.71 3.73
C TRP A 106 -3.93 13.74 3.78
N THR A 107 -3.58 12.46 3.79
CA THR A 107 -4.56 11.38 3.88
C THR A 107 -4.10 10.34 4.90
N MET A 108 -5.02 9.96 5.79
CA MET A 108 -4.88 8.77 6.62
C MET A 108 -5.56 7.60 5.93
N ILE A 109 -4.78 6.58 5.63
CA ILE A 109 -5.24 5.31 5.09
C ILE A 109 -5.61 4.38 6.24
N GLY A 110 -6.73 3.67 6.12
CA GLY A 110 -7.19 2.71 7.12
C GLY A 110 -7.49 1.34 6.56
N SER A 111 -7.47 0.34 7.44
CA SER A 111 -7.84 -1.03 7.15
C SER A 111 -8.95 -1.52 8.08
N SER A 112 -9.60 -2.62 7.71
CA SER A 112 -10.68 -3.25 8.51
C SER A 112 -10.22 -3.78 9.86
N THR A 113 -8.91 -3.90 10.09
CA THR A 113 -8.30 -4.37 11.35
C THR A 113 -7.94 -3.23 12.30
N GLY A 114 -8.08 -1.97 11.85
CA GLY A 114 -7.68 -0.79 12.62
C GLY A 114 -6.26 -0.30 12.31
N TYR A 115 -5.51 -1.00 11.45
CA TYR A 115 -4.23 -0.50 10.96
C TYR A 115 -4.41 0.82 10.20
N THR A 116 -3.48 1.75 10.43
CA THR A 116 -3.46 3.05 9.75
C THR A 116 -2.06 3.39 9.26
N THR A 117 -1.98 4.20 8.20
CA THR A 117 -0.74 4.84 7.74
C THR A 117 -1.08 6.15 7.02
N ASN A 118 -0.23 7.16 7.20
CA ASN A 118 -0.38 8.45 6.52
C ASN A 118 0.32 8.43 5.15
N ILE A 119 -0.20 9.20 4.22
CA ILE A 119 0.49 9.54 2.96
C ILE A 119 0.09 10.95 2.51
N PRO A 120 0.94 11.65 1.72
CA PRO A 120 0.51 12.82 0.98
C PRO A 120 -0.64 12.44 0.03
N THR A 121 -1.67 13.27 -0.05
CA THR A 121 -2.79 13.05 -0.96
C THR A 121 -2.33 13.01 -2.43
N SER A 122 -1.31 13.77 -2.78
CA SER A 122 -0.68 13.72 -4.11
C SER A 122 -0.12 12.33 -4.45
N ASP A 123 0.39 11.60 -3.47
CA ASP A 123 0.90 10.23 -3.66
C ASP A 123 -0.24 9.21 -3.78
N LEU A 124 -1.33 9.41 -3.05
CA LEU A 124 -2.54 8.59 -3.18
C LEU A 124 -3.14 8.71 -4.59
N LEU A 125 -3.01 9.88 -5.23
CA LEU A 125 -3.60 10.16 -6.54
C LEU A 125 -2.68 9.84 -7.73
N LYS A 126 -1.47 9.32 -7.48
CA LYS A 126 -0.56 8.93 -8.57
C LYS A 126 -1.16 7.84 -9.47
N GLU A 127 -0.75 7.86 -10.72
CA GLU A 127 -1.22 6.95 -11.77
C GLU A 127 -1.00 5.46 -11.47
N ASP A 128 -0.02 5.12 -10.63
CA ASP A 128 0.33 3.76 -10.23
C ASP A 128 -0.06 3.42 -8.78
N THR A 129 -0.76 4.32 -8.10
CA THR A 129 -1.42 4.03 -6.83
C THR A 129 -2.82 3.48 -7.09
N ILE A 130 -3.05 2.21 -6.72
CA ILE A 130 -4.29 1.50 -7.00
C ILE A 130 -4.86 0.80 -5.77
N ILE A 131 -6.18 0.68 -5.73
CA ILE A 131 -6.91 -0.24 -4.86
C ILE A 131 -6.94 -1.58 -5.58
N SER A 132 -6.12 -2.52 -5.14
CA SER A 132 -5.90 -3.79 -5.82
C SER A 132 -6.71 -4.92 -5.21
N TYR A 133 -7.27 -5.77 -6.08
CA TYR A 133 -8.00 -6.98 -5.75
C TYR A 133 -7.38 -8.25 -6.36
N SER A 134 -6.35 -8.10 -7.21
CA SER A 134 -5.65 -9.23 -7.84
C SER A 134 -4.13 -9.04 -7.80
N TYR A 135 -3.43 -10.13 -7.59
CA TYR A 135 -1.98 -10.27 -7.66
C TYR A 135 -1.61 -11.48 -8.51
N GLU A 136 -0.72 -11.31 -9.52
CA GLU A 136 -0.32 -12.37 -10.49
C GLU A 136 -1.55 -13.07 -11.12
N ASP A 137 -2.52 -12.27 -11.56
CA ASP A 137 -3.79 -12.70 -12.17
C ASP A 137 -4.77 -13.47 -11.26
N GLU A 138 -4.42 -13.70 -9.99
CA GLU A 138 -5.24 -14.40 -9.01
C GLU A 138 -5.80 -13.43 -7.95
N PRO A 139 -6.92 -13.74 -7.29
CA PRO A 139 -7.39 -12.98 -6.14
C PRO A 139 -6.30 -12.89 -5.06
N ILE A 140 -6.18 -11.72 -4.43
CA ILE A 140 -5.20 -11.53 -3.36
C ILE A 140 -5.57 -12.42 -2.18
N THR A 141 -4.62 -13.26 -1.73
CA THR A 141 -4.85 -14.13 -0.58
C THR A 141 -5.02 -13.33 0.71
N PRO A 142 -5.77 -13.84 1.70
CA PRO A 142 -6.04 -13.12 2.94
C PRO A 142 -4.77 -12.63 3.65
N GLU A 143 -3.72 -13.46 3.74
CA GLU A 143 -2.45 -13.13 4.40
C GLU A 143 -1.66 -12.04 3.65
N HIS A 144 -1.91 -11.86 2.36
CA HIS A 144 -1.33 -10.77 1.55
C HIS A 144 -2.21 -9.52 1.49
N GLY A 145 -3.31 -9.50 2.25
CA GLY A 145 -4.18 -8.34 2.40
C GLY A 145 -5.46 -8.41 1.59
N GLY A 146 -5.81 -9.61 1.07
CA GLY A 146 -7.10 -9.82 0.39
C GLY A 146 -8.31 -9.71 1.32
N PRO A 147 -9.48 -9.44 0.75
CA PRO A 147 -9.76 -9.40 -0.68
C PRO A 147 -9.24 -8.14 -1.39
N ILE A 148 -9.01 -7.06 -0.68
CA ILE A 148 -8.63 -5.75 -1.26
C ILE A 148 -7.52 -5.10 -0.44
N ARG A 149 -6.49 -4.61 -1.12
CA ARG A 149 -5.41 -3.84 -0.50
C ARG A 149 -5.06 -2.59 -1.30
N LEU A 150 -4.45 -1.61 -0.64
CA LEU A 150 -3.85 -0.48 -1.32
C LEU A 150 -2.44 -0.86 -1.82
N ILE A 151 -2.06 -0.37 -2.99
CA ILE A 151 -0.69 -0.44 -3.54
C ILE A 151 -0.19 0.98 -3.81
N VAL A 152 0.89 1.36 -3.11
CA VAL A 152 1.64 2.62 -3.27
C VAL A 152 3.09 2.25 -3.56
N PRO A 153 3.44 1.93 -4.82
CA PRO A 153 4.65 1.19 -5.13
C PRO A 153 5.96 1.98 -4.95
N HIS A 154 5.91 3.30 -4.96
CA HIS A 154 7.08 4.17 -4.81
C HIS A 154 7.50 4.42 -3.35
N LEU A 155 6.68 3.99 -2.37
CA LEU A 155 6.99 4.06 -0.94
C LEU A 155 7.26 2.66 -0.39
N TYR A 156 7.90 2.60 0.79
CA TYR A 156 8.02 1.32 1.48
C TYR A 156 6.66 0.67 1.71
N PHE A 157 6.62 -0.66 1.63
CA PHE A 157 5.39 -1.44 1.51
C PHE A 157 4.43 -1.38 2.71
N TRP A 158 4.84 -0.84 3.86
CA TRP A 158 3.90 -0.57 4.96
C TRP A 158 2.89 0.54 4.61
N LYS A 159 3.21 1.43 3.63
CA LYS A 159 2.28 2.43 3.09
C LYS A 159 1.18 1.82 2.21
N SER A 160 1.36 0.57 1.78
CA SER A 160 0.42 -0.22 1.00
C SER A 160 -0.44 -1.08 1.93
N ALA A 161 -1.45 -0.48 2.56
CA ALA A 161 -2.27 -1.12 3.59
C ALA A 161 -2.97 -2.38 3.09
N LYS A 162 -2.86 -3.48 3.86
CA LYS A 162 -3.66 -4.70 3.70
C LYS A 162 -5.10 -4.46 4.17
N TRP A 163 -6.05 -5.26 3.67
CA TRP A 163 -7.46 -5.20 4.09
C TRP A 163 -8.03 -3.78 4.07
N PHE A 164 -7.64 -3.07 3.03
CA PHE A 164 -7.89 -1.64 2.86
C PHE A 164 -9.38 -1.33 2.76
N ASN A 165 -9.86 -0.36 3.56
CA ASN A 165 -11.26 0.01 3.61
C ASN A 165 -11.56 1.47 3.98
N LYS A 166 -10.52 2.31 4.16
CA LYS A 166 -10.76 3.72 4.54
C LYS A 166 -9.75 4.67 3.90
N ILE A 167 -10.27 5.76 3.34
CA ILE A 167 -9.56 7.00 2.97
C ILE A 167 -10.10 8.11 3.86
N ASN A 168 -9.27 8.69 4.71
CA ASN A 168 -9.65 9.84 5.52
C ASN A 168 -8.75 11.02 5.17
N PHE A 169 -9.28 12.02 4.49
CA PHE A 169 -8.60 13.27 4.22
C PHE A 169 -8.48 14.06 5.52
N ILE A 170 -7.27 14.48 5.89
CA ILE A 170 -6.95 15.14 7.15
C ILE A 170 -6.22 16.47 6.91
N GLU A 171 -6.48 17.47 7.75
CA GLU A 171 -5.93 18.83 7.57
C GLU A 171 -4.41 18.90 7.79
N SER A 172 -3.85 18.01 8.61
CA SER A 172 -2.41 17.95 8.90
C SER A 172 -1.89 16.54 8.91
N ASP A 173 -0.61 16.36 8.59
CA ASP A 173 0.06 15.07 8.67
C ASP A 173 0.04 14.53 10.10
N LYS A 174 -0.41 13.28 10.24
CA LYS A 174 -0.48 12.58 11.52
C LYS A 174 0.13 11.19 11.37
N PRO A 175 0.87 10.70 12.37
CA PRO A 175 1.42 9.36 12.33
C PRO A 175 0.32 8.30 12.33
N GLY A 176 0.47 7.28 11.49
CA GLY A 176 -0.31 6.05 11.54
C GLY A 176 0.31 5.02 12.48
N PHE A 177 -0.04 3.74 12.30
CA PHE A 177 0.38 2.67 13.23
C PHE A 177 1.91 2.58 13.36
N TRP A 178 2.63 2.30 12.26
CA TRP A 178 4.08 2.13 12.33
C TRP A 178 4.84 3.42 12.56
N GLU A 179 4.34 4.55 12.06
CA GLU A 179 4.91 5.87 12.29
C GLU A 179 4.91 6.23 13.79
N ASN A 180 3.88 5.82 14.54
CA ASN A 180 3.85 5.95 16.01
C ASN A 180 4.89 5.06 16.73
N TYR A 181 5.38 4.01 16.06
CA TYR A 181 6.48 3.15 16.56
C TYR A 181 7.86 3.57 16.03
N GLY A 182 7.98 4.78 15.47
CA GLY A 182 9.25 5.36 15.03
C GLY A 182 9.62 5.06 13.57
N TYR A 183 8.69 4.59 12.74
CA TYR A 183 8.90 4.53 11.30
C TYR A 183 8.81 5.94 10.71
N HIS A 184 9.51 6.15 9.59
CA HIS A 184 9.54 7.44 8.93
C HIS A 184 8.16 7.85 8.41
N MET A 185 7.77 9.14 8.57
CA MET A 185 6.46 9.65 8.15
C MET A 185 6.20 9.44 6.64
N TYR A 186 7.20 9.59 5.78
CA TYR A 186 7.04 9.43 4.33
C TYR A 186 7.40 8.04 3.82
N GLY A 187 8.59 7.52 4.13
CA GLY A 187 9.00 6.16 3.81
C GLY A 187 9.50 5.94 2.37
N ASP A 188 10.31 6.85 1.82
CA ASP A 188 10.96 6.70 0.52
C ASP A 188 12.10 5.66 0.61
N PRO A 189 12.02 4.54 -0.12
CA PRO A 189 13.05 3.50 -0.09
C PRO A 189 14.38 3.94 -0.66
N TRP A 190 14.39 4.86 -1.62
CA TRP A 190 15.61 5.36 -2.25
C TRP A 190 16.40 6.33 -1.36
N LYS A 191 15.75 6.92 -0.36
CA LYS A 191 16.36 7.75 0.68
C LYS A 191 16.59 6.98 1.97
N GLU A 192 16.37 5.66 1.97
CA GLU A 192 16.41 4.80 3.17
C GLU A 192 15.58 5.32 4.36
N GLN A 193 14.46 5.97 4.08
CA GLN A 193 13.54 6.51 5.09
C GLN A 193 12.79 5.39 5.83
N ARG A 194 13.50 4.57 6.60
CA ARG A 194 12.94 3.46 7.38
C ARG A 194 12.41 3.94 8.71
N TYR A 195 13.21 4.73 9.41
CA TYR A 195 12.94 5.21 10.76
C TYR A 195 13.16 6.71 10.85
N SER A 196 12.52 7.34 11.84
CA SER A 196 12.65 8.78 12.16
C SER A 196 13.87 9.05 13.01
#